data_5387b085302149e4b5ffa9cfff46ec6f
#
_entry.id   5387b085302149e4b5ffa9cfff46ec6f
#
_cell.length_a   1.000
_cell.length_b   1.000
_cell.length_c   1.000
_cell.angle_alpha   90.00
_cell.angle_beta   90.00
_cell.angle_gamma   90.00
#
_symmetry.space_group_name_H-M   'P 1'
#
loop_
_entity.id
_entity.type
_entity.pdbx_description
1 polymer ?
#
loop_
_entity_poly.entity_id
_entity_poly.type
_entity_poly.pdbx_seq_one_letter_code
_entity_poly.pdbx_strand_id
1 'polypeptide(L)'
;MNIRILSVLLTLFILPLALLAGDGHTRITVAADGSGDYTTVGEALRKVRGDFDDLVTIFIKNGVYREKLLVNATVNNLTIEGESPEGCIISWDDYAALRNMGTSGSYTCKVEGNNITFRNLTIENAAGPVGQAVAMHTIGDRISFINCRFLGNQDTLYTGGRNARLYFEDCYIEGTVDFIFGSATAFFNRCHLHGKQDGYFTAASTAEENPVGYVFYKCRLTTAPEVKSMYLGRPWRPYASTFFVECDFDGKINPNGWHNWGNKDNEMTARYGEYGCTGSGAAQDSRVGWRKNLTEEDAKRLTDAEFLFTRASGWKPF
;
A
#
# COMPACT_ATOMS: atom_id res chain seq x y z
N MET A 1 -58.07 48.14 -46.67
CA MET A 1 -56.74 47.56 -46.68
C MET A 1 -56.50 46.93 -45.26
N ASN A 2 -56.83 45.67 -45.11
CA ASN A 2 -56.84 44.98 -43.79
C ASN A 2 -55.53 44.26 -43.60
N ILE A 3 -54.72 44.72 -42.65
CA ILE A 3 -53.48 44.06 -42.23
C ILE A 3 -53.87 43.05 -41.13
N ARG A 4 -53.75 41.77 -41.44
CA ARG A 4 -53.85 40.67 -40.42
C ARG A 4 -52.50 40.50 -39.76
N ILE A 5 -52.42 40.79 -38.47
CA ILE A 5 -51.27 40.51 -37.63
C ILE A 5 -51.36 39.04 -37.24
N LEU A 6 -50.37 38.21 -37.69
CA LEU A 6 -50.25 36.86 -37.38
C LEU A 6 -49.43 36.75 -36.10
N SER A 7 -50.05 36.45 -34.94
CA SER A 7 -49.40 36.22 -33.68
C SER A 7 -48.83 34.76 -33.67
N VAL A 8 -47.49 34.64 -33.71
CA VAL A 8 -46.80 33.38 -33.50
C VAL A 8 -46.60 33.16 -31.99
N LEU A 9 -47.36 32.24 -31.40
CA LEU A 9 -47.12 31.76 -30.03
C LEU A 9 -45.91 30.85 -30.03
N LEU A 10 -44.81 31.33 -29.47
CA LEU A 10 -43.62 30.53 -29.18
C LEU A 10 -43.84 29.77 -27.86
N THR A 11 -44.25 28.52 -27.95
CA THR A 11 -44.36 27.63 -26.78
C THR A 11 -42.96 27.18 -26.37
N LEU A 12 -42.42 27.80 -25.31
CA LEU A 12 -41.21 27.36 -24.67
C LEU A 12 -41.49 26.03 -23.95
N PHE A 13 -41.01 24.91 -24.49
CA PHE A 13 -40.95 23.66 -23.78
C PHE A 13 -39.84 23.75 -22.74
N ILE A 14 -40.21 24.03 -21.49
CA ILE A 14 -39.33 23.82 -20.33
C ILE A 14 -39.35 22.32 -20.07
N LEU A 15 -38.35 21.60 -20.59
CA LEU A 15 -38.06 20.25 -20.09
C LEU A 15 -37.69 20.37 -18.60
N PRO A 16 -38.36 19.65 -17.69
CA PRO A 16 -37.87 19.56 -16.32
C PRO A 16 -36.49 18.87 -16.37
N LEU A 17 -35.46 19.62 -16.00
CA LEU A 17 -34.16 19.05 -15.67
C LEU A 17 -34.41 18.19 -14.42
N ALA A 18 -34.67 16.89 -14.64
CA ALA A 18 -34.69 15.92 -13.55
C ALA A 18 -33.26 15.93 -12.99
N LEU A 19 -33.07 16.60 -11.85
CA LEU A 19 -31.93 16.39 -10.99
C LEU A 19 -32.04 14.91 -10.58
N LEU A 20 -31.38 14.03 -11.30
CA LEU A 20 -31.02 12.72 -10.78
C LEU A 20 -30.12 13.02 -9.59
N ALA A 21 -30.69 12.94 -8.39
CA ALA A 21 -29.90 12.76 -7.18
C ALA A 21 -29.12 11.48 -7.43
N GLY A 22 -27.86 11.60 -7.88
CA GLY A 22 -26.94 10.49 -7.96
C GLY A 22 -26.79 9.91 -6.56
N ASP A 23 -26.55 8.63 -6.51
CA ASP A 23 -26.30 7.86 -5.28
C ASP A 23 -25.02 8.32 -4.52
N GLY A 24 -24.52 9.52 -4.77
CA GLY A 24 -23.31 10.07 -4.17
C GLY A 24 -22.02 9.36 -4.59
N HIS A 25 -22.06 8.57 -5.69
CA HIS A 25 -20.90 7.85 -6.20
C HIS A 25 -20.51 8.35 -7.59
N THR A 26 -19.33 8.97 -7.70
CA THR A 26 -18.76 9.43 -8.97
C THR A 26 -17.74 8.42 -9.49
N ARG A 27 -17.90 7.98 -10.75
CA ARG A 27 -16.91 7.13 -11.45
C ARG A 27 -16.25 7.91 -12.58
N ILE A 28 -14.92 7.95 -12.58
CA ILE A 28 -14.05 8.52 -13.60
C ILE A 28 -13.28 7.40 -14.27
N THR A 29 -13.32 7.29 -15.59
CA THR A 29 -12.60 6.26 -16.34
C THR A 29 -11.33 6.82 -16.96
N VAL A 30 -10.20 6.14 -16.72
CA VAL A 30 -8.90 6.44 -17.34
C VAL A 30 -8.57 5.34 -18.34
N ALA A 31 -8.23 5.73 -19.57
CA ALA A 31 -7.80 4.81 -20.62
C ALA A 31 -6.73 5.44 -21.51
N ALA A 32 -5.57 4.83 -21.60
CA ALA A 32 -4.43 5.34 -22.39
C ALA A 32 -4.75 5.47 -23.89
N ASP A 33 -5.70 4.69 -24.40
CA ASP A 33 -6.17 4.71 -25.80
C ASP A 33 -7.18 5.82 -26.11
N GLY A 34 -7.52 6.66 -25.12
CA GLY A 34 -8.51 7.75 -25.25
C GLY A 34 -9.98 7.32 -25.15
N SER A 35 -10.28 6.07 -24.83
CA SER A 35 -11.65 5.56 -24.68
C SER A 35 -12.28 5.85 -23.30
N GLY A 36 -11.55 6.52 -22.40
CA GLY A 36 -12.00 6.97 -21.07
C GLY A 36 -12.26 8.47 -21.01
N ASP A 37 -12.60 8.97 -19.83
CA ASP A 37 -12.76 10.39 -19.56
C ASP A 37 -11.42 11.14 -19.59
N TYR A 38 -10.33 10.44 -19.24
CA TYR A 38 -8.95 10.93 -19.25
C TYR A 38 -8.02 9.87 -19.82
N THR A 39 -6.87 10.31 -20.33
CA THR A 39 -5.81 9.42 -20.83
C THR A 39 -4.72 9.13 -19.80
N THR A 40 -4.68 9.91 -18.72
CA THR A 40 -3.69 9.77 -17.64
C THR A 40 -4.36 9.73 -16.26
N VAL A 41 -3.75 8.97 -15.34
CA VAL A 41 -4.23 8.88 -13.96
C VAL A 41 -4.07 10.21 -13.23
N GLY A 42 -2.96 10.92 -13.50
CA GLY A 42 -2.69 12.23 -12.91
C GLY A 42 -3.72 13.30 -13.30
N GLU A 43 -4.29 13.25 -14.51
CA GLU A 43 -5.39 14.14 -14.92
C GLU A 43 -6.66 13.82 -14.12
N ALA A 44 -7.02 12.56 -14.00
CA ALA A 44 -8.18 12.13 -13.22
C ALA A 44 -8.04 12.55 -11.74
N LEU A 45 -6.87 12.32 -11.12
CA LEU A 45 -6.59 12.73 -9.73
C LEU A 45 -6.74 14.24 -9.50
N ARG A 46 -6.34 15.07 -10.46
CA ARG A 46 -6.52 16.55 -10.36
C ARG A 46 -7.98 16.99 -10.38
N LYS A 47 -8.91 16.13 -10.80
CA LYS A 47 -10.35 16.41 -10.79
C LYS A 47 -11.03 15.99 -9.49
N VAL A 48 -10.42 15.09 -8.73
CA VAL A 48 -10.92 14.73 -7.41
C VAL A 48 -10.65 15.89 -6.45
N ARG A 49 -11.71 16.52 -5.97
CA ARG A 49 -11.64 17.60 -4.99
C ARG A 49 -11.90 17.05 -3.59
N GLY A 50 -11.16 17.53 -2.59
CA GLY A 50 -11.24 17.06 -1.22
C GLY A 50 -12.54 17.40 -0.49
N ASP A 51 -13.41 18.19 -1.07
CA ASP A 51 -14.61 18.75 -0.43
C ASP A 51 -15.85 17.86 -0.61
N PHE A 52 -15.72 16.70 -1.26
CA PHE A 52 -16.84 15.80 -1.49
C PHE A 52 -16.95 14.77 -0.37
N ASP A 53 -18.11 14.74 0.29
CA ASP A 53 -18.58 13.59 1.07
C ASP A 53 -18.89 12.38 0.17
N ASP A 54 -18.87 12.61 -1.15
CA ASP A 54 -19.17 11.61 -2.17
C ASP A 54 -18.00 10.62 -2.35
N LEU A 55 -18.34 9.36 -2.52
CA LEU A 55 -17.38 8.32 -2.89
C LEU A 55 -16.98 8.48 -4.35
N VAL A 56 -15.70 8.67 -4.61
CA VAL A 56 -15.15 8.76 -5.97
C VAL A 56 -14.40 7.47 -6.30
N THR A 57 -14.64 6.92 -7.48
CA THR A 57 -13.84 5.84 -8.06
C THR A 57 -13.15 6.31 -9.33
N ILE A 58 -11.82 6.24 -9.37
CA ILE A 58 -11.03 6.32 -10.60
C ILE A 58 -10.81 4.89 -11.08
N PHE A 59 -11.49 4.51 -12.17
CA PHE A 59 -11.31 3.22 -12.82
C PHE A 59 -10.30 3.35 -13.96
N ILE A 60 -9.27 2.50 -13.94
CA ILE A 60 -8.14 2.56 -14.86
C ILE A 60 -8.15 1.30 -15.73
N LYS A 61 -8.34 1.47 -17.04
CA LYS A 61 -8.24 0.36 -18.00
C LYS A 61 -6.82 -0.17 -18.09
N ASN A 62 -6.68 -1.39 -18.55
CA ASN A 62 -5.38 -2.00 -18.76
C ASN A 62 -4.50 -1.12 -19.67
N GLY A 63 -3.25 -0.98 -19.29
CA GLY A 63 -2.26 -0.12 -19.93
C GLY A 63 -1.08 0.14 -19.01
N VAL A 64 0.01 0.64 -19.58
CA VAL A 64 1.19 1.09 -18.82
C VAL A 64 1.15 2.61 -18.74
N TYR A 65 0.94 3.13 -17.55
CA TYR A 65 0.87 4.55 -17.22
C TYR A 65 2.20 5.00 -16.61
N ARG A 66 3.02 5.65 -17.44
CA ARG A 66 4.33 6.16 -16.98
C ARG A 66 4.14 7.51 -16.30
N GLU A 67 3.76 7.46 -15.04
CA GLU A 67 3.39 8.64 -14.26
C GLU A 67 3.93 8.55 -12.82
N LYS A 68 4.38 9.70 -12.32
CA LYS A 68 4.64 9.90 -10.90
C LYS A 68 3.42 10.53 -10.25
N LEU A 69 2.76 9.81 -9.34
CA LEU A 69 1.47 10.19 -8.80
C LEU A 69 1.55 10.69 -7.36
N LEU A 70 0.75 11.70 -7.05
CA LEU A 70 0.54 12.20 -5.69
C LEU A 70 -0.97 12.30 -5.42
N VAL A 71 -1.46 11.51 -4.46
CA VAL A 71 -2.79 11.69 -3.86
C VAL A 71 -2.62 12.64 -2.67
N ASN A 72 -2.99 13.90 -2.87
CA ASN A 72 -2.78 14.96 -1.87
C ASN A 72 -3.53 14.72 -0.56
N ALA A 73 -3.07 15.34 0.53
CA ALA A 73 -3.67 15.25 1.86
C ALA A 73 -5.12 15.74 1.95
N THR A 74 -5.55 16.56 1.00
CA THR A 74 -6.95 17.04 0.91
C THR A 74 -7.89 16.02 0.26
N VAL A 75 -7.37 14.97 -0.39
CA VAL A 75 -8.18 13.94 -1.05
C VAL A 75 -8.56 12.87 -0.03
N ASN A 76 -9.86 12.63 0.13
CA ASN A 76 -10.40 11.60 1.02
C ASN A 76 -11.48 10.79 0.29
N ASN A 77 -11.79 9.59 0.78
CA ASN A 77 -12.87 8.74 0.29
C ASN A 77 -12.73 8.39 -1.21
N LEU A 78 -11.50 8.08 -1.66
CA LEU A 78 -11.19 7.76 -3.05
C LEU A 78 -10.90 6.27 -3.22
N THR A 79 -11.48 5.66 -4.25
CA THR A 79 -11.06 4.35 -4.75
C THR A 79 -10.31 4.52 -6.08
N ILE A 80 -9.14 3.91 -6.19
CA ILE A 80 -8.35 3.79 -7.42
C ILE A 80 -8.35 2.31 -7.80
N GLU A 81 -9.03 1.98 -8.88
CA GLU A 81 -9.30 0.60 -9.29
C GLU A 81 -8.78 0.35 -10.70
N GLY A 82 -7.87 -0.59 -10.85
CA GLY A 82 -7.43 -1.11 -12.14
C GLY A 82 -8.39 -2.16 -12.69
N GLU A 83 -8.42 -2.32 -13.99
CA GLU A 83 -9.20 -3.37 -14.67
C GLU A 83 -8.65 -4.77 -14.33
N SER A 84 -7.32 -4.91 -14.22
CA SER A 84 -6.66 -6.12 -13.70
C SER A 84 -5.29 -5.79 -13.11
N PRO A 85 -4.82 -6.56 -12.11
CA PRO A 85 -3.55 -6.26 -11.45
C PRO A 85 -2.34 -6.38 -12.37
N GLU A 86 -2.33 -7.32 -13.31
CA GLU A 86 -1.23 -7.52 -14.26
C GLU A 86 -1.31 -6.58 -15.47
N GLY A 87 -2.52 -6.15 -15.83
CA GLY A 87 -2.74 -5.33 -17.03
C GLY A 87 -2.70 -3.83 -16.75
N CYS A 88 -3.07 -3.39 -15.55
CA CYS A 88 -3.06 -1.97 -15.17
C CYS A 88 -1.78 -1.65 -14.39
N ILE A 89 -0.79 -1.02 -15.03
CA ILE A 89 0.54 -0.78 -14.46
C ILE A 89 0.82 0.72 -14.40
N ILE A 90 1.03 1.24 -13.19
CA ILE A 90 1.54 2.58 -12.94
C ILE A 90 3.02 2.46 -12.63
N SER A 91 3.89 3.05 -13.47
CA SER A 91 5.33 2.86 -13.41
C SER A 91 6.09 4.18 -13.50
N TRP A 92 7.13 4.33 -12.68
CA TRP A 92 8.08 5.43 -12.72
C TRP A 92 9.47 4.91 -12.34
N ASP A 93 10.52 5.73 -12.52
CA ASP A 93 11.92 5.29 -12.38
C ASP A 93 12.81 6.24 -11.58
N ASP A 94 12.22 7.06 -10.71
CA ASP A 94 12.99 7.88 -9.77
C ASP A 94 13.64 7.01 -8.67
N TYR A 95 14.86 7.38 -8.24
CA TYR A 95 15.57 6.76 -7.12
C TYR A 95 16.26 7.81 -6.24
N ALA A 96 16.56 7.46 -5.00
CA ALA A 96 16.98 8.42 -3.96
C ALA A 96 18.19 9.28 -4.34
N ALA A 97 19.20 8.72 -5.00
CA ALA A 97 20.39 9.44 -5.42
C ALA A 97 20.16 10.34 -6.66
N LEU A 98 19.07 10.11 -7.42
CA LEU A 98 18.75 10.92 -8.58
C LEU A 98 18.41 12.35 -8.12
N ARG A 99 19.23 13.32 -8.52
CA ARG A 99 19.07 14.75 -8.14
C ARG A 99 18.97 14.98 -6.62
N ASN A 100 19.54 14.08 -5.81
CA ASN A 100 19.51 14.13 -4.34
C ASN A 100 18.09 14.22 -3.74
N MET A 101 17.10 13.58 -4.38
CA MET A 101 15.70 13.67 -3.93
C MET A 101 15.41 12.88 -2.66
N GLY A 102 16.31 11.99 -2.24
CA GLY A 102 16.15 11.13 -1.07
C GLY A 102 15.10 10.03 -1.27
N THR A 103 15.07 9.09 -0.34
CA THR A 103 14.13 7.94 -0.40
C THR A 103 12.68 8.38 -0.50
N SER A 104 12.25 9.34 0.32
CA SER A 104 10.86 9.82 0.34
C SER A 104 10.44 10.58 -0.93
N GLY A 105 11.38 11.03 -1.73
CA GLY A 105 11.15 11.68 -3.02
C GLY A 105 11.13 10.73 -4.21
N SER A 106 11.62 9.50 -4.06
CA SER A 106 11.82 8.53 -5.16
C SER A 106 10.58 7.72 -5.55
N TYR A 107 9.42 8.05 -5.01
CA TYR A 107 8.19 7.28 -5.20
C TYR A 107 7.64 7.30 -6.63
N THR A 108 7.00 6.22 -7.01
CA THR A 108 6.10 6.19 -8.17
C THR A 108 4.73 6.74 -7.80
N CYS A 109 4.14 6.24 -6.69
CA CYS A 109 2.88 6.76 -6.16
C CYS A 109 3.02 7.12 -4.69
N LYS A 110 2.61 8.33 -4.31
CA LYS A 110 2.55 8.78 -2.91
C LYS A 110 1.13 9.11 -2.50
N VAL A 111 0.74 8.69 -1.30
CA VAL A 111 -0.60 8.90 -0.75
C VAL A 111 -0.50 9.64 0.57
N GLU A 112 -1.01 10.87 0.60
CA GLU A 112 -1.09 11.72 1.79
C GLU A 112 -2.54 11.82 2.31
N GLY A 113 -3.53 11.51 1.46
CA GLY A 113 -4.96 11.50 1.77
C GLY A 113 -5.39 10.33 2.66
N ASN A 114 -6.62 10.39 3.18
CA ASN A 114 -7.18 9.39 4.08
C ASN A 114 -8.39 8.66 3.47
N ASN A 115 -8.72 7.47 3.98
CA ASN A 115 -9.81 6.64 3.46
C ASN A 115 -9.64 6.34 1.96
N ILE A 116 -8.45 5.92 1.56
CA ILE A 116 -8.12 5.62 0.16
C ILE A 116 -8.05 4.11 -0.05
N THR A 117 -8.68 3.63 -1.10
CA THR A 117 -8.61 2.21 -1.48
C THR A 117 -7.98 2.06 -2.85
N PHE A 118 -6.98 1.21 -2.96
CA PHE A 118 -6.41 0.74 -4.22
C PHE A 118 -6.85 -0.70 -4.47
N ARG A 119 -7.25 -1.01 -5.72
CA ARG A 119 -7.67 -2.36 -6.11
C ARG A 119 -7.15 -2.73 -7.49
N ASN A 120 -6.80 -4.01 -7.66
CA ASN A 120 -6.56 -4.62 -8.98
C ASN A 120 -5.57 -3.86 -9.87
N LEU A 121 -4.45 -3.40 -9.33
CA LEU A 121 -3.44 -2.69 -10.12
C LEU A 121 -2.01 -2.95 -9.63
N THR A 122 -1.05 -2.70 -10.51
CA THR A 122 0.38 -2.74 -10.21
C THR A 122 0.93 -1.33 -10.04
N ILE A 123 1.75 -1.14 -9.00
CA ILE A 123 2.58 0.05 -8.82
C ILE A 123 4.03 -0.41 -8.83
N GLU A 124 4.78 0.10 -9.79
CA GLU A 124 6.16 -0.31 -10.04
C GLU A 124 7.13 0.87 -9.90
N ASN A 125 8.26 0.65 -9.25
CA ASN A 125 9.42 1.49 -9.45
C ASN A 125 10.41 0.76 -10.38
N ALA A 126 10.56 1.27 -11.59
CA ALA A 126 11.33 0.67 -12.67
C ALA A 126 12.81 1.12 -12.72
N ALA A 127 13.31 1.80 -11.68
CA ALA A 127 14.70 2.28 -11.64
C ALA A 127 15.75 1.15 -11.63
N GLY A 128 15.34 -0.07 -11.26
CA GLY A 128 16.25 -1.22 -11.15
C GLY A 128 17.01 -1.25 -9.82
N PRO A 129 18.12 -2.01 -9.71
CA PRO A 129 18.88 -2.19 -8.48
C PRO A 129 19.88 -1.03 -8.25
N VAL A 130 19.39 0.20 -8.11
CA VAL A 130 20.18 1.44 -8.01
C VAL A 130 20.23 2.03 -6.58
N GLY A 131 19.85 1.25 -5.58
CA GLY A 131 19.65 1.70 -4.20
C GLY A 131 18.17 1.96 -3.91
N GLN A 132 17.87 2.88 -2.98
CA GLN A 132 16.50 3.15 -2.54
C GLN A 132 15.65 3.72 -3.69
N ALA A 133 14.54 3.06 -4.01
CA ALA A 133 13.63 3.42 -5.08
C ALA A 133 12.21 2.93 -4.76
N VAL A 134 11.36 3.85 -4.34
CA VAL A 134 10.05 3.56 -3.75
C VAL A 134 8.99 3.38 -4.84
N ALA A 135 8.28 2.27 -4.86
CA ALA A 135 7.09 2.12 -5.69
C ALA A 135 5.89 2.84 -5.05
N MET A 136 5.54 2.48 -3.81
CA MET A 136 4.44 3.09 -3.07
C MET A 136 4.93 3.74 -1.78
N HIS A 137 4.56 5.01 -1.55
CA HIS A 137 4.79 5.74 -0.31
C HIS A 137 3.47 6.19 0.29
N THR A 138 3.12 5.74 1.49
CA THR A 138 1.92 6.19 2.22
C THR A 138 2.29 7.10 3.38
N ILE A 139 1.48 8.12 3.64
CA ILE A 139 1.54 8.98 4.83
C ILE A 139 0.16 9.07 5.48
N GLY A 140 -0.90 9.03 4.68
CA GLY A 140 -2.29 9.11 5.11
C GLY A 140 -2.73 7.91 5.94
N ASP A 141 -3.86 8.07 6.59
CA ASP A 141 -4.49 7.08 7.47
C ASP A 141 -5.66 6.36 6.79
N ARG A 142 -5.93 5.10 7.17
CA ARG A 142 -7.01 4.25 6.64
C ARG A 142 -6.89 4.03 5.12
N ILE A 143 -5.74 3.50 4.73
CA ILE A 143 -5.48 3.16 3.32
C ILE A 143 -5.54 1.64 3.18
N SER A 144 -6.32 1.17 2.20
CA SER A 144 -6.46 -0.25 1.87
C SER A 144 -5.90 -0.55 0.48
N PHE A 145 -5.22 -1.69 0.38
CA PHE A 145 -4.73 -2.23 -0.89
C PHE A 145 -5.26 -3.66 -1.05
N ILE A 146 -6.04 -3.90 -2.10
CA ILE A 146 -6.71 -5.19 -2.32
C ILE A 146 -6.31 -5.70 -3.70
N ASN A 147 -5.73 -6.90 -3.76
CA ASN A 147 -5.28 -7.52 -4.99
C ASN A 147 -4.37 -6.60 -5.82
N CYS A 148 -3.43 -5.92 -5.15
CA CYS A 148 -2.46 -5.02 -5.77
C CYS A 148 -1.09 -5.67 -5.86
N ARG A 149 -0.25 -5.18 -6.78
CA ARG A 149 1.13 -5.60 -6.91
C ARG A 149 2.08 -4.42 -6.72
N PHE A 150 3.11 -4.61 -5.90
CA PHE A 150 4.17 -3.64 -5.66
C PHE A 150 5.49 -4.22 -6.14
N LEU A 151 6.02 -3.65 -7.23
CA LEU A 151 7.22 -4.13 -7.89
C LEU A 151 8.36 -3.13 -7.71
N GLY A 152 9.50 -3.63 -7.22
CA GLY A 152 10.67 -2.80 -6.99
C GLY A 152 11.89 -3.60 -6.56
N ASN A 153 12.84 -2.93 -5.95
CA ASN A 153 14.07 -3.51 -5.42
C ASN A 153 14.28 -3.08 -3.96
N GLN A 154 15.30 -2.28 -3.65
CA GLN A 154 15.46 -1.74 -2.30
C GLN A 154 14.38 -0.69 -2.02
N ASP A 155 13.73 -0.78 -0.85
CA ASP A 155 12.74 0.20 -0.37
C ASP A 155 11.45 0.26 -1.21
N THR A 156 10.93 -0.87 -1.71
CA THR A 156 9.75 -0.92 -2.61
C THR A 156 8.50 -0.27 -2.01
N LEU A 157 8.16 -0.61 -0.76
CA LEU A 157 6.93 -0.16 -0.08
C LEU A 157 7.27 0.63 1.19
N TYR A 158 7.11 1.95 1.13
CA TYR A 158 7.29 2.86 2.27
C TYR A 158 5.96 3.14 2.97
N THR A 159 5.71 2.48 4.09
CA THR A 159 4.54 2.67 4.94
C THR A 159 4.83 3.74 5.99
N GLY A 160 4.78 5.02 5.57
CA GLY A 160 4.99 6.17 6.44
C GLY A 160 3.75 6.50 7.30
N GLY A 161 3.85 7.61 8.05
CA GLY A 161 2.77 8.06 8.93
C GLY A 161 2.77 7.36 10.30
N ARG A 162 3.28 8.08 11.32
CA ARG A 162 3.48 7.54 12.69
C ARG A 162 2.23 6.90 13.31
N ASN A 163 1.05 7.41 12.96
CA ASN A 163 -0.23 6.91 13.45
C ASN A 163 -1.13 6.36 12.32
N ALA A 164 -0.57 6.20 11.12
CA ALA A 164 -1.30 5.68 9.98
C ALA A 164 -1.64 4.19 10.16
N ARG A 165 -2.80 3.81 9.64
CA ARG A 165 -3.32 2.45 9.64
C ARG A 165 -3.49 2.00 8.20
N LEU A 166 -2.89 0.88 7.86
CA LEU A 166 -2.84 0.35 6.52
C LEU A 166 -3.32 -1.10 6.50
N TYR A 167 -4.05 -1.45 5.45
CA TYR A 167 -4.53 -2.81 5.22
C TYR A 167 -4.13 -3.28 3.82
N PHE A 168 -3.55 -4.47 3.77
CA PHE A 168 -3.15 -5.12 2.52
C PHE A 168 -3.80 -6.51 2.48
N GLU A 169 -4.51 -6.82 1.39
CA GLU A 169 -5.17 -8.11 1.19
C GLU A 169 -4.86 -8.67 -0.19
N ASP A 170 -4.44 -9.93 -0.21
CA ASP A 170 -4.13 -10.68 -1.43
C ASP A 170 -3.14 -9.94 -2.35
N CYS A 171 -2.22 -9.14 -1.77
CA CYS A 171 -1.24 -8.35 -2.51
C CYS A 171 0.03 -9.16 -2.81
N TYR A 172 0.66 -8.87 -3.95
CA TYR A 172 2.01 -9.32 -4.28
C TYR A 172 3.01 -8.18 -4.06
N ILE A 173 4.07 -8.45 -3.29
CA ILE A 173 5.08 -7.44 -2.94
C ILE A 173 6.46 -8.06 -3.16
N GLU A 174 7.27 -7.45 -4.02
CA GLU A 174 8.63 -7.92 -4.27
C GLU A 174 9.70 -6.86 -4.01
N GLY A 175 10.89 -7.32 -3.67
CA GLY A 175 12.02 -6.43 -3.48
C GLY A 175 13.30 -7.13 -3.03
N THR A 176 14.24 -6.34 -2.52
CA THR A 176 15.56 -6.81 -2.10
C THR A 176 15.85 -6.44 -0.64
N VAL A 177 16.38 -5.26 -0.38
CA VAL A 177 16.75 -4.77 0.95
C VAL A 177 15.63 -3.89 1.50
N ASP A 178 15.15 -4.20 2.73
CA ASP A 178 14.19 -3.36 3.46
C ASP A 178 12.94 -3.03 2.63
N PHE A 179 12.48 -3.98 1.82
CA PHE A 179 11.51 -3.64 0.77
C PHE A 179 10.08 -3.37 1.29
N ILE A 180 9.81 -3.62 2.59
CA ILE A 180 8.64 -3.12 3.32
C ILE A 180 9.15 -2.37 4.54
N PHE A 181 9.05 -1.05 4.56
CA PHE A 181 9.64 -0.26 5.63
C PHE A 181 8.78 0.94 6.03
N GLY A 182 8.98 1.47 7.25
CA GLY A 182 8.27 2.64 7.75
C GLY A 182 7.65 2.47 9.13
N SER A 183 6.77 3.41 9.52
CA SER A 183 6.31 3.58 10.91
C SER A 183 4.82 3.27 11.14
N ALA A 184 4.05 3.04 10.07
CA ALA A 184 2.61 2.79 10.17
C ALA A 184 2.28 1.47 10.90
N THR A 185 1.08 1.38 11.46
CA THR A 185 0.46 0.09 11.78
C THR A 185 -0.11 -0.50 10.49
N ALA A 186 0.46 -1.60 10.01
CA ALA A 186 0.06 -2.22 8.75
C ALA A 186 -0.24 -3.71 8.93
N PHE A 187 -1.40 -4.13 8.45
CA PHE A 187 -1.85 -5.52 8.47
C PHE A 187 -1.84 -6.10 7.05
N PHE A 188 -1.08 -7.14 6.86
CA PHE A 188 -0.94 -7.85 5.59
C PHE A 188 -1.65 -9.20 5.70
N ASN A 189 -2.76 -9.35 4.98
CA ASN A 189 -3.61 -10.53 5.00
C ASN A 189 -3.43 -11.33 3.69
N ARG A 190 -2.99 -12.57 3.77
CA ARG A 190 -2.80 -13.47 2.63
C ARG A 190 -1.94 -12.90 1.50
N CYS A 191 -0.98 -12.01 1.83
CA CYS A 191 -0.09 -11.42 0.84
C CYS A 191 1.04 -12.40 0.46
N HIS A 192 1.54 -12.25 -0.76
CA HIS A 192 2.73 -12.94 -1.23
C HIS A 192 3.91 -11.95 -1.25
N LEU A 193 4.94 -12.25 -0.46
CA LEU A 193 6.17 -11.48 -0.34
C LEU A 193 7.29 -12.24 -1.07
N HIS A 194 7.97 -11.58 -2.01
CA HIS A 194 9.00 -12.22 -2.82
C HIS A 194 10.35 -11.49 -2.73
N GLY A 195 11.33 -12.14 -2.13
CA GLY A 195 12.70 -11.64 -2.05
C GLY A 195 13.51 -11.97 -3.31
N LYS A 196 14.05 -10.93 -3.98
CA LYS A 196 14.77 -11.06 -5.26
C LYS A 196 16.26 -11.23 -5.11
N GLN A 197 16.83 -10.86 -3.97
CA GLN A 197 18.25 -11.07 -3.64
C GLN A 197 18.44 -11.11 -2.11
N ASP A 198 19.63 -11.45 -1.64
CA ASP A 198 19.95 -11.40 -0.21
C ASP A 198 19.64 -10.01 0.38
N GLY A 199 18.92 -9.99 1.51
CA GLY A 199 18.46 -8.73 2.08
C GLY A 199 17.51 -8.91 3.26
N TYR A 200 16.46 -8.06 3.31
CA TYR A 200 15.53 -8.01 4.42
C TYR A 200 14.11 -7.79 3.88
N PHE A 201 13.15 -8.61 4.32
CA PHE A 201 11.74 -8.40 3.99
C PHE A 201 11.23 -7.08 4.58
N THR A 202 11.59 -6.80 5.85
CA THR A 202 11.05 -5.64 6.57
C THR A 202 12.12 -4.81 7.26
N ALA A 203 11.85 -3.48 7.36
CA ALA A 203 12.59 -2.53 8.17
C ALA A 203 11.62 -1.57 8.87
N ALA A 204 10.97 -2.06 9.93
CA ALA A 204 10.02 -1.26 10.69
C ALA A 204 10.70 -0.13 11.48
N SER A 205 9.97 0.98 11.64
CA SER A 205 10.35 2.11 12.52
C SER A 205 9.20 2.52 13.43
N THR A 206 8.46 1.55 13.91
CA THR A 206 7.30 1.72 14.78
C THR A 206 7.65 2.56 15.99
N ALA A 207 6.83 3.54 16.31
CA ALA A 207 7.03 4.39 17.49
C ALA A 207 6.77 3.60 18.79
N GLU A 208 7.36 4.05 19.89
CA GLU A 208 7.24 3.40 21.21
C GLU A 208 5.80 3.28 21.67
N GLU A 209 5.02 4.34 21.50
CA GLU A 209 3.61 4.42 21.89
C GLU A 209 2.67 3.58 21.02
N ASN A 210 3.12 3.14 19.83
CA ASN A 210 2.33 2.26 18.98
C ASN A 210 2.56 0.81 19.38
N PRO A 211 1.55 0.08 19.91
CA PRO A 211 1.73 -1.28 20.40
C PRO A 211 2.13 -2.26 19.29
N VAL A 212 1.73 -1.97 18.03
CA VAL A 212 1.96 -2.83 16.87
C VAL A 212 2.42 -2.01 15.68
N GLY A 213 3.40 -2.53 14.95
CA GLY A 213 3.82 -2.04 13.63
C GLY A 213 3.23 -2.91 12.53
N TYR A 214 4.01 -3.89 12.07
CA TYR A 214 3.60 -4.79 11.01
C TYR A 214 3.07 -6.12 11.54
N VAL A 215 1.95 -6.57 10.99
CA VAL A 215 1.45 -7.93 11.18
C VAL A 215 1.22 -8.57 9.82
N PHE A 216 1.88 -9.69 9.57
CA PHE A 216 1.68 -10.53 8.41
C PHE A 216 0.88 -11.77 8.85
N TYR A 217 -0.33 -11.93 8.29
CA TYR A 217 -1.22 -13.03 8.62
C TYR A 217 -1.50 -13.89 7.39
N LYS A 218 -1.21 -15.17 7.51
CA LYS A 218 -1.38 -16.16 6.42
C LYS A 218 -0.68 -15.75 5.12
N CYS A 219 0.42 -15.01 5.24
CA CYS A 219 1.22 -14.59 4.09
C CYS A 219 2.17 -15.71 3.66
N ARG A 220 2.51 -15.72 2.37
CA ARG A 220 3.53 -16.58 1.81
C ARG A 220 4.80 -15.78 1.53
N LEU A 221 5.94 -16.27 2.01
CA LEU A 221 7.26 -15.70 1.76
C LEU A 221 8.04 -16.63 0.84
N THR A 222 8.46 -16.12 -0.31
CA THR A 222 9.30 -16.84 -1.28
C THR A 222 10.55 -16.06 -1.61
N THR A 223 11.53 -16.71 -2.20
CA THR A 223 12.75 -16.06 -2.69
C THR A 223 13.10 -16.56 -4.09
N ALA A 224 13.78 -15.70 -4.86
CA ALA A 224 14.35 -16.09 -6.15
C ALA A 224 15.41 -17.22 -5.94
N PRO A 225 15.64 -18.06 -6.95
CA PRO A 225 16.54 -19.21 -6.81
C PRO A 225 17.98 -18.85 -6.41
N GLU A 226 18.48 -17.71 -6.86
CA GLU A 226 19.83 -17.19 -6.59
C GLU A 226 20.01 -16.65 -5.16
N VAL A 227 18.95 -16.36 -4.44
CA VAL A 227 18.99 -15.92 -3.03
C VAL A 227 19.59 -17.00 -2.17
N LYS A 228 20.55 -16.63 -1.32
CA LYS A 228 21.20 -17.52 -0.37
C LYS A 228 20.58 -17.40 1.02
N SER A 229 20.25 -16.17 1.42
CA SER A 229 19.77 -15.90 2.77
C SER A 229 19.05 -14.54 2.83
N MET A 230 17.83 -14.54 3.37
CA MET A 230 17.05 -13.33 3.55
C MET A 230 16.48 -13.24 4.96
N TYR A 231 16.70 -12.13 5.65
CA TYR A 231 16.14 -11.92 6.98
C TYR A 231 14.66 -11.56 6.91
N LEU A 232 13.89 -11.96 7.91
CA LEU A 232 12.49 -11.52 8.09
C LEU A 232 12.40 -10.01 8.32
N GLY A 233 13.43 -9.45 8.98
CA GLY A 233 13.50 -8.00 9.14
C GLY A 233 14.63 -7.54 10.06
N ARG A 234 14.75 -6.20 10.12
CA ARG A 234 15.66 -5.48 11.01
C ARG A 234 15.04 -4.17 11.50
N PRO A 235 15.34 -3.70 12.73
CA PRO A 235 14.74 -2.49 13.29
C PRO A 235 15.41 -1.23 12.74
N TRP A 236 14.73 -0.50 11.87
CA TRP A 236 15.22 0.79 11.39
C TRP A 236 15.29 1.85 12.51
N ARG A 237 14.42 1.71 13.52
CA ARG A 237 14.42 2.55 14.73
C ARG A 237 14.17 1.69 15.98
N PRO A 238 14.50 2.18 17.18
CA PRO A 238 14.05 1.54 18.43
C PRO A 238 12.54 1.31 18.44
N TYR A 239 12.10 0.28 19.16
CA TYR A 239 10.69 -0.14 19.26
C TYR A 239 10.06 -0.66 17.98
N ALA A 240 10.83 -0.84 16.91
CA ALA A 240 10.36 -1.48 15.68
C ALA A 240 9.57 -2.76 15.98
N SER A 241 8.43 -2.94 15.32
CA SER A 241 7.50 -4.03 15.60
C SER A 241 7.09 -4.74 14.31
N THR A 242 7.35 -6.06 14.25
CA THR A 242 6.97 -6.91 13.10
C THR A 242 6.65 -8.32 13.59
N PHE A 243 5.47 -8.82 13.22
CA PHE A 243 5.01 -10.15 13.59
C PHE A 243 4.54 -10.92 12.35
N PHE A 244 4.90 -12.21 12.30
CA PHE A 244 4.38 -13.14 11.32
C PHE A 244 3.51 -14.18 12.04
N VAL A 245 2.25 -14.31 11.63
CA VAL A 245 1.26 -15.21 12.24
C VAL A 245 0.73 -16.15 11.17
N GLU A 246 0.87 -17.45 11.36
CA GLU A 246 0.40 -18.51 10.44
C GLU A 246 0.87 -18.33 8.99
N CYS A 247 2.09 -17.82 8.81
CA CYS A 247 2.69 -17.60 7.48
C CYS A 247 3.40 -18.86 6.97
N ASP A 248 3.52 -18.97 5.64
CA ASP A 248 4.29 -20.00 4.96
C ASP A 248 5.64 -19.41 4.47
N PHE A 249 6.74 -19.88 5.04
CA PHE A 249 8.10 -19.46 4.70
C PHE A 249 8.73 -20.46 3.71
N ASP A 250 8.31 -20.38 2.46
CA ASP A 250 8.80 -21.19 1.33
C ASP A 250 10.02 -20.55 0.62
N GLY A 251 10.82 -19.80 1.37
CA GLY A 251 12.00 -19.07 0.89
C GLY A 251 13.27 -19.40 1.67
N LYS A 252 14.38 -18.83 1.22
CA LYS A 252 15.71 -18.94 1.87
C LYS A 252 15.80 -17.98 3.07
N ILE A 253 15.00 -18.23 4.11
CA ILE A 253 15.02 -17.41 5.33
C ILE A 253 16.31 -17.68 6.12
N ASN A 254 16.98 -16.61 6.54
CA ASN A 254 18.16 -16.70 7.40
C ASN A 254 17.79 -17.44 8.70
N PRO A 255 18.60 -18.42 9.16
CA PRO A 255 18.32 -19.15 10.38
C PRO A 255 18.09 -18.25 11.60
N ASN A 256 18.83 -17.14 11.73
CA ASN A 256 18.64 -16.17 12.79
C ASN A 256 17.26 -15.46 12.75
N GLY A 257 16.59 -15.45 11.59
CA GLY A 257 15.32 -14.79 11.35
C GLY A 257 15.41 -13.27 11.31
N TRP A 258 16.00 -12.67 12.33
CA TRP A 258 16.05 -11.23 12.55
C TRP A 258 17.49 -10.73 12.68
N HIS A 259 17.71 -9.48 12.28
CA HIS A 259 19.00 -8.80 12.39
C HIS A 259 18.84 -7.53 13.24
N ASN A 260 19.80 -7.18 14.09
CA ASN A 260 19.72 -6.04 15.02
C ASN A 260 20.17 -4.70 14.42
N TRP A 261 20.38 -4.62 13.12
CA TRP A 261 20.94 -3.44 12.43
C TRP A 261 22.39 -3.09 12.85
N GLY A 262 23.12 -4.05 13.42
CA GLY A 262 24.48 -3.80 13.98
C GLY A 262 24.47 -3.01 15.30
N ASN A 263 23.30 -2.84 15.94
CA ASN A 263 23.14 -2.13 17.21
C ASN A 263 22.47 -3.04 18.25
N LYS A 264 23.20 -3.37 19.33
CA LYS A 264 22.69 -4.23 20.41
C LYS A 264 21.54 -3.61 21.21
N ASP A 265 21.44 -2.28 21.28
CA ASP A 265 20.35 -1.62 22.00
C ASP A 265 18.99 -1.93 21.35
N ASN A 266 19.00 -2.19 20.05
CA ASN A 266 17.78 -2.61 19.34
C ASN A 266 17.24 -3.95 19.82
N GLU A 267 18.08 -4.85 20.34
CA GLU A 267 17.66 -6.16 20.85
C GLU A 267 16.77 -6.02 22.10
N MET A 268 16.94 -4.95 22.88
CA MET A 268 16.13 -4.66 24.07
C MET A 268 14.76 -4.07 23.73
N THR A 269 14.65 -3.34 22.63
CA THR A 269 13.45 -2.57 22.29
C THR A 269 12.63 -3.17 21.16
N ALA A 270 13.25 -3.91 20.23
CA ALA A 270 12.55 -4.51 19.10
C ALA A 270 11.47 -5.51 19.54
N ARG A 271 10.34 -5.47 18.84
CA ARG A 271 9.16 -6.30 19.13
C ARG A 271 8.88 -7.18 17.92
N TYR A 272 9.71 -8.21 17.76
CA TYR A 272 9.69 -9.12 16.62
C TYR A 272 9.33 -10.53 17.06
N GLY A 273 8.47 -11.21 16.32
CA GLY A 273 8.04 -12.56 16.65
C GLY A 273 7.33 -13.29 15.53
N GLU A 274 7.19 -14.59 15.73
CA GLU A 274 6.58 -15.53 14.81
C GLU A 274 5.67 -16.48 15.59
N TYR A 275 4.48 -16.81 15.03
CA TYR A 275 3.59 -17.81 15.62
C TYR A 275 2.93 -18.66 14.53
N GLY A 276 2.97 -19.98 14.70
CA GLY A 276 2.28 -20.92 13.81
C GLY A 276 2.78 -20.92 12.36
N CYS A 277 3.99 -20.37 12.10
CA CYS A 277 4.56 -20.33 10.76
C CYS A 277 5.06 -21.70 10.32
N THR A 278 4.94 -22.00 9.03
CA THR A 278 5.30 -23.27 8.38
C THR A 278 6.30 -23.05 7.23
N GLY A 279 6.70 -24.11 6.55
CA GLY A 279 7.62 -24.08 5.43
C GLY A 279 9.09 -24.26 5.82
N SER A 280 9.95 -24.36 4.81
CA SER A 280 11.39 -24.69 5.00
C SER A 280 12.18 -23.62 5.75
N GLY A 281 11.70 -22.37 5.71
CA GLY A 281 12.29 -21.22 6.39
C GLY A 281 11.80 -21.01 7.84
N ALA A 282 10.87 -21.81 8.34
CA ALA A 282 10.23 -21.63 9.65
C ALA A 282 10.97 -22.30 10.83
N ALA A 283 12.23 -22.67 10.67
CA ALA A 283 13.04 -23.33 11.71
C ALA A 283 13.30 -22.39 12.91
N GLN A 284 12.39 -22.35 13.86
CA GLN A 284 12.40 -21.37 14.96
C GLN A 284 13.50 -21.60 16.00
N ASP A 285 14.03 -22.82 16.12
CA ASP A 285 15.06 -23.16 17.12
C ASP A 285 16.39 -22.40 16.92
N SER A 286 16.62 -21.90 15.71
CA SER A 286 17.83 -21.15 15.36
C SER A 286 17.67 -19.63 15.40
N ARG A 287 16.46 -19.15 15.71
CA ARG A 287 16.18 -17.70 15.78
C ARG A 287 16.96 -17.01 16.89
N VAL A 288 17.24 -15.72 16.68
CA VAL A 288 17.89 -14.90 17.72
C VAL A 288 17.11 -14.93 19.04
N GLY A 289 17.84 -14.95 20.16
CA GLY A 289 17.25 -15.10 21.49
C GLY A 289 16.43 -13.90 21.97
N TRP A 290 16.60 -12.72 21.37
CA TRP A 290 15.89 -11.50 21.74
C TRP A 290 14.51 -11.34 21.06
N ARG A 291 14.11 -12.27 20.17
CA ARG A 291 12.74 -12.27 19.61
C ARG A 291 11.68 -12.49 20.69
N LYS A 292 10.47 -12.04 20.42
CA LYS A 292 9.31 -12.33 21.30
C LYS A 292 8.79 -13.74 21.02
N ASN A 293 8.61 -14.51 22.08
CA ASN A 293 7.90 -15.77 22.01
C ASN A 293 6.40 -15.47 22.09
N LEU A 294 5.71 -15.60 20.97
CA LEU A 294 4.27 -15.34 20.90
C LEU A 294 3.48 -16.56 21.40
N THR A 295 2.44 -16.28 22.17
CA THR A 295 1.43 -17.27 22.58
C THR A 295 0.26 -17.28 21.58
N GLU A 296 -0.64 -18.26 21.70
CA GLU A 296 -1.89 -18.30 20.93
C GLU A 296 -2.76 -17.05 21.20
N GLU A 297 -2.76 -16.58 22.45
CA GLU A 297 -3.49 -15.34 22.82
C GLU A 297 -2.90 -14.12 22.15
N ASP A 298 -1.55 -14.00 22.10
CA ASP A 298 -0.88 -12.93 21.35
C ASP A 298 -1.24 -12.99 19.86
N ALA A 299 -1.24 -14.17 19.25
CA ALA A 299 -1.59 -14.35 17.85
C ALA A 299 -3.04 -13.94 17.57
N LYS A 300 -3.99 -14.36 18.40
CA LYS A 300 -5.39 -13.92 18.29
C LYS A 300 -5.53 -12.41 18.39
N ARG A 301 -4.83 -11.79 19.35
CA ARG A 301 -4.84 -10.34 19.52
C ARG A 301 -4.22 -9.60 18.34
N LEU A 302 -3.11 -10.09 17.79
CA LEU A 302 -2.43 -9.50 16.62
C LEU A 302 -3.24 -9.62 15.33
N THR A 303 -4.23 -10.52 15.26
CA THR A 303 -5.11 -10.71 14.11
C THR A 303 -6.51 -10.13 14.31
N ASP A 304 -6.74 -9.44 15.41
CA ASP A 304 -8.00 -8.75 15.71
C ASP A 304 -7.99 -7.32 15.16
N ALA A 305 -8.89 -7.05 14.21
CA ALA A 305 -9.06 -5.72 13.62
C ALA A 305 -9.35 -4.64 14.66
N GLU A 306 -10.11 -4.97 15.71
CA GLU A 306 -10.43 -4.02 16.77
C GLU A 306 -9.16 -3.61 17.53
N PHE A 307 -8.33 -4.55 17.91
CA PHE A 307 -7.05 -4.26 18.54
C PHE A 307 -6.11 -3.45 17.66
N LEU A 308 -6.05 -3.76 16.36
CA LEU A 308 -5.12 -3.13 15.43
C LEU A 308 -5.54 -1.71 15.04
N PHE A 309 -6.85 -1.48 14.81
CA PHE A 309 -7.30 -0.32 14.05
C PHE A 309 -8.29 0.61 14.77
N THR A 310 -8.86 0.24 15.92
CA THR A 310 -9.95 1.02 16.53
C THR A 310 -9.51 2.23 17.34
N ARG A 311 -8.23 2.51 17.44
CA ARG A 311 -7.64 3.53 18.32
C ARG A 311 -8.36 4.89 18.39
N ALA A 312 -9.21 5.26 17.45
CA ALA A 312 -10.00 6.49 17.52
C ALA A 312 -11.20 6.57 16.56
N SER A 313 -11.39 5.67 15.62
CA SER A 313 -12.37 5.86 14.53
C SER A 313 -13.19 4.63 14.16
N GLY A 314 -13.02 3.49 14.85
CA GLY A 314 -13.75 2.27 14.52
C GLY A 314 -13.52 1.74 13.10
N TRP A 315 -12.42 2.08 12.45
CA TRP A 315 -12.11 1.58 11.12
C TRP A 315 -11.81 0.08 11.15
N LYS A 316 -12.65 -0.68 10.45
CA LYS A 316 -12.53 -2.14 10.29
C LYS A 316 -12.46 -2.43 8.80
N PRO A 317 -11.26 -2.67 8.24
CA PRO A 317 -11.11 -2.94 6.81
C PRO A 317 -11.49 -4.38 6.41
N PHE A 318 -11.68 -5.28 7.41
CA PHE A 318 -12.03 -6.71 7.24
C PHE A 318 -12.95 -7.19 8.37
#